data_5115e9b81bd1e5ffda1d36f784e5149d
#
_entry.id   5115e9b81bd1e5ffda1d36f784e5149d
#
_cell.length_a   1.000
_cell.length_b   1.000
_cell.length_c   1.000
_cell.angle_alpha   90.00
_cell.angle_beta   90.00
_cell.angle_gamma   90.00
#
_symmetry.space_group_name_H-M   'P 1'
#
loop_
_entity.id
_entity.type
_entity.pdbx_description
1 polymer ?
#
loop_
_entity_poly.entity_id
_entity_poly.type
_entity_poly.pdbx_seq_one_letter_code
_entity_poly.pdbx_strand_id
1 'polypeptide(L)'
;MAECIFCDIVADLKPGVKAYEDDVLLAIEDIHPRTPVHLLIMPKRHVPTLLDIEPDDTVWLTAVPFVANRLARERGIANSGYRLVVNVNHGGGQVIFHVHFHLMGGRHLR
;
A
#
# COMPACT_ATOMS: atom_id res chain seq x y z
N MET A 1 -10.21 -13.92 -16.12
CA MET A 1 -9.58 -12.83 -15.37
C MET A 1 -8.80 -13.41 -14.20
N ALA A 2 -7.58 -12.98 -14.03
CA ALA A 2 -6.76 -13.47 -12.92
C ALA A 2 -7.37 -13.02 -11.59
N GLU A 3 -7.34 -13.90 -10.61
CA GLU A 3 -7.78 -13.58 -9.25
C GLU A 3 -6.81 -12.58 -8.61
N CYS A 4 -7.36 -11.61 -7.89
CA CYS A 4 -6.57 -10.61 -7.18
C CYS A 4 -7.17 -10.40 -5.79
N ILE A 5 -6.41 -10.79 -4.76
CA ILE A 5 -6.85 -10.64 -3.36
C ILE A 5 -7.11 -9.17 -3.03
N PHE A 6 -6.31 -8.24 -3.56
CA PHE A 6 -6.50 -6.82 -3.27
C PHE A 6 -7.73 -6.25 -3.98
N CYS A 7 -8.00 -6.67 -5.21
CA CYS A 7 -9.25 -6.31 -5.88
C CYS A 7 -10.45 -6.81 -5.09
N ASP A 8 -10.35 -8.01 -4.52
CA ASP A 8 -11.42 -8.59 -3.71
C ASP A 8 -11.63 -7.79 -2.42
N ILE A 9 -10.56 -7.32 -1.78
CA ILE A 9 -10.67 -6.50 -0.57
C ILE A 9 -11.25 -5.13 -0.93
N VAL A 10 -10.84 -4.53 -2.03
CA VAL A 10 -11.41 -3.27 -2.53
C VAL A 10 -12.91 -3.39 -2.73
N ALA A 11 -13.36 -4.53 -3.27
CA ALA A 11 -14.78 -4.79 -3.55
C ALA A 11 -15.54 -5.33 -2.34
N ASP A 12 -14.91 -5.42 -1.17
CA ASP A 12 -15.48 -5.99 0.07
C ASP A 12 -15.90 -7.47 -0.08
N LEU A 13 -15.30 -8.19 -1.02
CA LEU A 13 -15.54 -9.62 -1.21
C LEU A 13 -14.68 -10.47 -0.27
N LYS A 14 -13.60 -9.89 0.27
CA LYS A 14 -12.73 -10.53 1.24
C LYS A 14 -12.40 -9.56 2.36
N PRO A 15 -12.15 -10.07 3.59
CA PRO A 15 -11.86 -9.19 4.72
C PRO A 15 -10.48 -8.57 4.62
N GLY A 16 -10.37 -7.35 5.14
CA GLY A 16 -9.12 -6.63 5.32
C GLY A 16 -9.34 -5.54 6.35
N VAL A 17 -8.32 -5.28 7.17
CA VAL A 17 -8.41 -4.21 8.17
C VAL A 17 -8.03 -2.92 7.47
N LYS A 18 -9.03 -2.12 7.15
CA LYS A 18 -8.83 -0.87 6.41
C LYS A 18 -8.35 0.24 7.34
N ALA A 19 -7.22 0.86 6.99
CA ALA A 19 -6.66 1.99 7.72
C ALA A 19 -7.03 3.32 7.05
N TYR A 20 -7.32 3.31 5.75
CA TYR A 20 -7.67 4.48 4.98
C TYR A 20 -8.37 4.06 3.69
N GLU A 21 -9.34 4.84 3.26
CA GLU A 21 -10.02 4.59 1.99
C GLU A 21 -10.57 5.89 1.43
N ASP A 22 -10.35 6.12 0.13
CA ASP A 22 -11.02 7.18 -0.62
C ASP A 22 -11.40 6.62 -2.00
N ASP A 23 -11.73 7.50 -2.97
CA ASP A 23 -12.19 7.05 -4.28
C ASP A 23 -11.12 6.33 -5.09
N VAL A 24 -9.84 6.59 -4.84
CA VAL A 24 -8.73 6.09 -5.66
C VAL A 24 -7.75 5.21 -4.90
N LEU A 25 -7.63 5.34 -3.57
CA LEU A 25 -6.68 4.60 -2.76
C LEU A 25 -7.37 3.82 -1.66
N LEU A 26 -6.76 2.70 -1.32
CA LEU A 26 -7.09 1.90 -0.14
C LEU A 26 -5.78 1.61 0.61
N ALA A 27 -5.82 1.72 1.93
CA ALA A 27 -4.72 1.24 2.77
C ALA A 27 -5.27 0.22 3.76
N ILE A 28 -4.55 -0.89 3.89
CA ILE A 28 -4.93 -1.99 4.80
C ILE A 28 -3.73 -2.36 5.67
N GLU A 29 -3.99 -3.01 6.80
CA GLU A 29 -2.92 -3.58 7.60
C GLU A 29 -2.42 -4.86 6.95
N ASP A 30 -1.08 -5.03 6.94
CA ASP A 30 -0.48 -6.28 6.49
C ASP A 30 -0.78 -7.36 7.52
N ILE A 31 -1.29 -8.52 7.07
CA ILE A 31 -1.64 -9.62 7.98
C ILE A 31 -0.39 -10.33 8.52
N HIS A 32 0.77 -10.10 7.91
CA HIS A 32 2.06 -10.62 8.35
C HIS A 32 3.03 -9.46 8.57
N PRO A 33 2.77 -8.59 9.56
CA PRO A 33 3.56 -7.37 9.73
C PRO A 33 5.01 -7.69 10.10
N ARG A 34 5.93 -6.98 9.45
CA ARG A 34 7.38 -7.10 9.72
C ARG A 34 7.87 -6.04 10.69
N THR A 35 7.04 -5.04 10.94
CA THR A 35 7.34 -3.93 11.85
C THR A 35 6.09 -3.65 12.68
N PRO A 36 6.21 -2.94 13.81
CA PRO A 36 5.03 -2.60 14.65
C PRO A 36 3.92 -1.90 13.86
N VAL A 37 4.29 -1.05 12.91
CA VAL A 37 3.35 -0.46 11.96
C VAL A 37 3.73 -0.97 10.57
N HIS A 38 2.83 -1.69 9.92
CA HIS A 38 3.05 -2.19 8.58
C HIS A 38 1.73 -2.14 7.81
N LEU A 39 1.61 -1.13 6.96
CA LEU A 39 0.41 -0.88 6.17
C LEU A 39 0.74 -1.03 4.69
N LEU A 40 -0.27 -1.39 3.90
CA LEU A 40 -0.17 -1.51 2.45
C LEU A 40 -1.07 -0.45 1.83
N ILE A 41 -0.50 0.42 1.01
CA ILE A 41 -1.24 1.47 0.30
C ILE A 41 -1.30 1.08 -1.18
N MET A 42 -2.50 1.03 -1.74
CA MET A 42 -2.71 0.54 -3.09
C MET A 42 -3.77 1.34 -3.83
N PRO A 43 -3.67 1.44 -5.16
CA PRO A 43 -4.77 2.01 -5.94
C PRO A 43 -5.95 1.04 -5.94
N LYS A 44 -7.17 1.58 -6.00
CA LYS A 44 -8.37 0.76 -6.16
C LYS A 44 -8.42 0.14 -7.55
N ARG A 45 -7.91 0.85 -8.56
CA ARG A 45 -7.76 0.31 -9.91
C ARG A 45 -6.69 -0.79 -9.90
N HIS A 46 -6.95 -1.88 -10.59
CA HIS A 46 -5.98 -2.97 -10.69
C HIS A 46 -4.84 -2.57 -11.64
N VAL A 47 -3.65 -2.37 -11.07
CA VAL A 47 -2.41 -2.12 -11.80
C VAL A 47 -1.42 -3.17 -11.30
N PRO A 48 -0.97 -4.11 -12.13
CA PRO A 48 -0.14 -5.22 -11.63
C PRO A 48 1.17 -4.78 -10.99
N THR A 49 1.92 -3.91 -11.65
CA THR A 49 3.21 -3.44 -11.14
C THR A 49 3.39 -1.95 -11.42
N LEU A 50 4.39 -1.35 -10.78
CA LEU A 50 4.74 0.05 -11.05
C LEU A 50 5.16 0.28 -12.51
N LEU A 51 5.62 -0.77 -13.19
CA LEU A 51 5.97 -0.67 -14.62
C LEU A 51 4.73 -0.52 -15.52
N ASP A 52 3.54 -0.86 -15.00
CA ASP A 52 2.31 -0.82 -15.77
C ASP A 52 1.52 0.48 -15.58
N ILE A 53 2.05 1.44 -14.83
CA ILE A 53 1.37 2.72 -14.64
C ILE A 53 1.30 3.50 -15.95
N GLU A 54 0.23 4.28 -16.07
CA GLU A 54 -0.04 5.14 -17.21
C GLU A 54 -0.27 6.57 -16.73
N PRO A 55 -0.30 7.55 -17.65
CA PRO A 55 -0.51 8.94 -17.24
C PRO A 55 -1.76 9.18 -16.38
N ASP A 56 -2.82 8.40 -16.60
CA ASP A 56 -4.05 8.52 -15.81
C ASP A 56 -3.85 8.08 -14.36
N ASP A 57 -2.80 7.32 -14.07
CA ASP A 57 -2.48 6.88 -12.70
C ASP A 57 -1.84 7.97 -11.85
N THR A 58 -1.57 9.15 -12.42
CA THR A 58 -0.93 10.27 -11.72
C THR A 58 -1.70 10.66 -10.47
N VAL A 59 -3.04 10.62 -10.51
CA VAL A 59 -3.88 11.04 -9.38
C VAL A 59 -3.62 10.18 -8.14
N TRP A 60 -3.74 8.85 -8.27
CA TRP A 60 -3.52 8.00 -7.11
C TRP A 60 -2.05 7.93 -6.73
N LEU A 61 -1.16 7.94 -7.72
CA LEU A 61 0.29 7.84 -7.48
C LEU A 61 0.80 9.05 -6.68
N THR A 62 0.35 10.24 -7.05
CA THR A 62 0.70 11.48 -6.35
C THR A 62 0.14 11.49 -4.92
N ALA A 63 -1.03 10.88 -4.71
CA ALA A 63 -1.67 10.84 -3.41
C ALA A 63 -0.95 9.94 -2.39
N VAL A 64 -0.17 8.95 -2.86
CA VAL A 64 0.46 7.96 -1.98
C VAL A 64 1.29 8.60 -0.85
N PRO A 65 2.22 9.53 -1.11
CA PRO A 65 3.00 10.12 -0.02
C PRO A 65 2.15 10.90 0.98
N PHE A 66 1.09 11.58 0.50
CA PHE A 66 0.19 12.32 1.39
C PHE A 66 -0.56 11.38 2.32
N VAL A 67 -1.06 10.27 1.79
CA VAL A 67 -1.75 9.26 2.60
C VAL A 67 -0.77 8.59 3.56
N ALA A 68 0.45 8.28 3.11
CA ALA A 68 1.49 7.71 3.96
C ALA A 68 1.79 8.63 5.15
N ASN A 69 1.93 9.93 4.90
CA ASN A 69 2.18 10.92 5.96
C ASN A 69 1.03 10.96 6.96
N ARG A 70 -0.20 10.97 6.48
CA ARG A 70 -1.39 10.96 7.34
C ARG A 70 -1.41 9.72 8.23
N LEU A 71 -1.19 8.54 7.64
CA LEU A 71 -1.17 7.28 8.38
C LEU A 71 -0.02 7.24 9.39
N ALA A 72 1.15 7.75 9.00
CA ALA A 72 2.28 7.83 9.91
C ALA A 72 1.98 8.68 11.14
N ARG A 73 1.29 9.80 10.96
CA ARG A 73 0.88 10.65 12.07
C ARG A 73 -0.16 9.96 12.94
N GLU A 74 -1.15 9.32 12.33
CA GLU A 74 -2.20 8.60 13.06
C GLU A 74 -1.64 7.44 13.87
N ARG A 75 -0.61 6.78 13.37
CA ARG A 75 0.03 5.65 14.04
C ARG A 75 1.20 6.04 14.94
N GLY A 76 1.49 7.33 15.08
CA GLY A 76 2.50 7.83 16.00
C GLY A 76 3.93 7.59 15.56
N ILE A 77 4.19 7.37 14.28
CA ILE A 77 5.54 7.09 13.76
C ILE A 77 6.12 8.21 12.91
N ALA A 78 5.39 9.34 12.77
CA ALA A 78 5.86 10.42 11.88
C ALA A 78 7.17 11.04 12.37
N ASN A 79 7.31 11.27 13.68
CA ASN A 79 8.51 11.93 14.23
C ASN A 79 9.73 11.01 14.19
N SER A 80 9.55 9.72 14.52
CA SER A 80 10.67 8.76 14.46
C SER A 80 11.02 8.37 13.03
N GLY A 81 10.04 8.46 12.13
CA GLY A 81 10.24 8.17 10.72
C GLY A 81 9.66 6.83 10.28
N TYR A 82 9.55 6.71 8.97
CA TYR A 82 9.01 5.51 8.35
C TYR A 82 9.74 5.21 7.04
N ARG A 83 9.54 4.01 6.55
CA ARG A 83 10.02 3.60 5.23
C ARG A 83 8.83 3.32 4.33
N LEU A 84 8.89 3.85 3.11
CA LEU A 84 7.89 3.58 2.08
C LEU A 84 8.56 2.82 0.95
N VAL A 85 8.10 1.60 0.66
CA VAL A 85 8.73 0.69 -0.30
C VAL A 85 7.70 0.17 -1.28
N VAL A 86 8.05 0.18 -2.56
CA VAL A 86 7.29 -0.51 -3.59
C VAL A 86 8.18 -1.56 -4.25
N ASN A 87 7.69 -2.79 -4.31
CA ASN A 87 8.41 -3.90 -4.94
C ASN A 87 7.89 -4.09 -6.36
N VAL A 88 8.79 -4.30 -7.31
CA VAL A 88 8.46 -4.45 -8.72
C VAL A 88 8.94 -5.80 -9.22
N ASN A 89 8.01 -6.66 -9.63
CA ASN A 89 8.25 -8.00 -10.16
C ASN A 89 9.00 -8.91 -9.18
N HIS A 90 9.26 -10.13 -9.58
CA HIS A 90 9.89 -11.14 -8.71
C HIS A 90 11.26 -10.71 -8.23
N GLY A 91 12.07 -10.10 -9.10
CA GLY A 91 13.40 -9.62 -8.74
C GLY A 91 13.39 -8.53 -7.66
N GLY A 92 12.29 -7.79 -7.56
CA GLY A 92 12.09 -6.79 -6.53
C GLY A 92 11.37 -7.31 -5.29
N GLY A 93 11.00 -8.59 -5.28
CA GLY A 93 10.30 -9.20 -4.16
C GLY A 93 8.79 -9.05 -4.18
N GLN A 94 8.21 -8.69 -5.32
CA GLN A 94 6.76 -8.58 -5.44
C GLN A 94 6.11 -9.97 -5.44
N VAL A 95 5.14 -10.17 -4.56
CA VAL A 95 4.43 -11.44 -4.43
C VAL A 95 2.99 -11.32 -4.96
N ILE A 96 2.32 -10.21 -4.65
CA ILE A 96 0.95 -9.95 -5.11
C ILE A 96 1.02 -8.93 -6.24
N PHE A 97 0.45 -9.31 -7.42
CA PHE A 97 0.54 -8.47 -8.63
C PHE A 97 -0.67 -7.55 -8.75
N HIS A 98 -0.77 -6.70 -7.77
CA HIS A 98 -1.57 -5.49 -7.67
C HIS A 98 -0.66 -4.51 -6.93
N VAL A 99 -0.18 -3.49 -7.61
CA VAL A 99 0.86 -2.60 -7.08
C VAL A 99 0.48 -2.07 -5.70
N HIS A 100 1.41 -2.12 -4.76
CA HIS A 100 1.18 -1.63 -3.40
C HIS A 100 2.47 -1.14 -2.78
N PHE A 101 2.32 -0.14 -1.91
CA PHE A 101 3.43 0.48 -1.20
C PHE A 101 3.37 0.03 0.25
N HIS A 102 4.48 -0.52 0.74
CA HIS A 102 4.63 -0.87 2.16
C HIS A 102 5.00 0.37 2.95
N LEU A 103 4.21 0.71 3.95
CA LEU A 103 4.52 1.74 4.93
C LEU A 103 4.93 1.03 6.21
N MET A 104 6.20 1.15 6.58
CA MET A 104 6.78 0.43 7.72
C MET A 104 7.45 1.37 8.69
N GLY A 105 7.25 1.15 9.98
CA GLY A 105 7.87 1.93 11.03
C GLY A 105 7.53 1.41 12.41
N GLY A 106 7.89 2.20 13.42
CA GLY A 106 7.65 1.84 14.82
C GLY A 106 8.87 1.21 15.49
N ARG A 107 9.94 0.98 14.74
CA ARG A 107 11.26 0.64 15.24
C ARG A 107 12.30 1.10 14.25
N HIS A 108 13.55 1.13 14.65
CA HIS A 108 14.64 1.48 13.74
C HIS A 108 14.75 0.43 12.62
N LEU A 109 14.80 0.89 11.38
CA LEU A 109 14.92 0.05 10.20
C LEU A 109 16.31 0.23 9.61
N ARG A 110 16.96 -0.88 9.28
CA ARG A 110 18.26 -0.87 8.64
C ARG A 110 18.18 -0.82 7.13
#